data_db45b9ee03accdb3d286ce67082c0a56
#
_entry.id   db45b9ee03accdb3d286ce67082c0a56
#
_cell.length_a   1.000
_cell.length_b   1.000
_cell.length_c   1.000
_cell.angle_alpha   90.00
_cell.angle_beta   90.00
_cell.angle_gamma   90.00
#
_symmetry.space_group_name_H-M   'P 1'
#
loop_
_entity.id
_entity.type
_entity.pdbx_description
1 polymer ?
#
loop_
_entity_poly.entity_id
_entity_poly.type
_entity_poly.pdbx_seq_one_letter_code
_entity_poly.pdbx_strand_id
1 'polypeptide(L)'
;MPLIDLNQKTSLFYEALGVEQSKRAFVHYPAHTFPNQKNDLADNTHFNPYGAYEIAKIVLTGIKENNLKIADHIVDFQGFDPQQPDDFKTWYWPPSLI
;
A
#
# COMPACT_ATOMS: atom_id res chain seq x y z
N MET A 1 -10.21 -10.80 21.37
CA MET A 1 -8.89 -10.68 20.74
C MET A 1 -8.93 -9.62 19.66
N PRO A 2 -8.00 -8.67 19.66
CA PRO A 2 -7.94 -7.67 18.58
C PRO A 2 -7.68 -8.31 17.23
N LEU A 3 -8.31 -7.76 16.19
CA LEU A 3 -8.16 -8.24 14.83
C LEU A 3 -8.01 -7.05 13.87
N ILE A 4 -7.09 -7.16 12.93
CA ILE A 4 -6.99 -6.25 11.80
C ILE A 4 -7.40 -7.04 10.57
N ASP A 5 -8.58 -6.72 10.01
CA ASP A 5 -9.10 -7.42 8.84
C ASP A 5 -8.48 -6.83 7.57
N LEU A 6 -7.29 -7.32 7.22
CA LEU A 6 -6.58 -6.85 6.03
C LEU A 6 -7.32 -7.22 4.74
N ASN A 7 -8.00 -8.37 4.72
CA ASN A 7 -8.75 -8.78 3.52
C ASN A 7 -9.82 -7.74 3.18
N GLN A 8 -10.63 -7.36 4.16
CA GLN A 8 -11.67 -6.35 3.96
C GLN A 8 -11.05 -5.00 3.55
N LYS A 9 -10.02 -4.55 4.27
CA LYS A 9 -9.41 -3.23 4.05
C LYS A 9 -8.70 -3.15 2.70
N THR A 10 -7.98 -4.20 2.32
CA THR A 10 -7.30 -4.21 1.02
C THR A 10 -8.29 -4.33 -0.13
N SER A 11 -9.42 -5.03 0.07
CA SER A 11 -10.47 -5.07 -0.94
C SER A 11 -11.01 -3.67 -1.20
N LEU A 12 -11.26 -2.88 -0.16
CA LEU A 12 -11.70 -1.49 -0.30
C LEU A 12 -10.66 -0.66 -1.06
N PHE A 13 -9.38 -0.86 -0.75
CA PHE A 13 -8.28 -0.18 -1.42
C PHE A 13 -8.24 -0.50 -2.92
N TYR A 14 -8.29 -1.79 -3.26
CA TYR A 14 -8.24 -2.21 -4.67
C TYR A 14 -9.48 -1.74 -5.43
N GLU A 15 -10.65 -1.79 -4.82
CA GLU A 15 -11.88 -1.29 -5.44
C GLU A 15 -11.82 0.21 -5.68
N ALA A 16 -11.24 0.97 -4.75
CA ALA A 16 -11.08 2.41 -4.92
C ALA A 16 -10.17 2.75 -6.10
N LEU A 17 -9.12 1.94 -6.32
CA LEU A 17 -8.22 2.12 -7.46
C LEU A 17 -8.86 1.67 -8.78
N GLY A 18 -9.68 0.63 -8.76
CA GLY A 18 -10.29 0.05 -9.95
C GLY A 18 -9.43 -1.04 -10.59
N VAL A 19 -10.01 -1.73 -11.56
CA VAL A 19 -9.40 -2.93 -12.17
C VAL A 19 -8.01 -2.63 -12.75
N GLU A 20 -7.90 -1.58 -13.55
CA GLU A 20 -6.62 -1.27 -14.21
C GLU A 20 -5.63 -0.62 -13.26
N GLN A 21 -6.09 0.33 -12.44
CA GLN A 21 -5.20 1.09 -11.57
C GLN A 21 -4.74 0.29 -10.35
N SER A 22 -5.47 -0.75 -9.93
CA SER A 22 -5.04 -1.60 -8.83
C SER A 22 -3.74 -2.34 -9.15
N LYS A 23 -3.44 -2.56 -10.42
CA LYS A 23 -2.17 -3.15 -10.85
C LYS A 23 -0.98 -2.29 -10.45
N ARG A 24 -1.21 -0.99 -10.25
CA ARG A 24 -0.15 -0.05 -9.85
C ARG A 24 0.33 -0.24 -8.40
N ALA A 25 -0.38 -1.06 -7.63
CA ALA A 25 0.04 -1.43 -6.28
C ALA A 25 0.92 -2.70 -6.27
N PHE A 26 1.07 -3.35 -7.41
CA PHE A 26 1.80 -4.61 -7.56
C PHE A 26 2.95 -4.47 -8.55
N VAL A 27 3.72 -5.55 -8.71
CA VAL A 27 4.88 -5.55 -9.58
C VAL A 27 4.43 -5.79 -11.03
N HIS A 28 3.93 -4.73 -11.65
CA HIS A 28 3.54 -4.69 -13.05
C HIS A 28 4.37 -3.63 -13.76
N TYR A 29 5.39 -4.07 -14.50
CA TYR A 29 6.28 -3.16 -15.21
C TYR A 29 6.53 -3.68 -16.61
N PRO A 30 6.46 -2.82 -17.64
CA PRO A 30 6.83 -3.24 -18.99
C PRO A 30 8.31 -3.59 -19.05
N ALA A 31 8.66 -4.38 -20.06
CA ALA A 31 10.06 -4.73 -20.31
C ALA A 31 10.92 -3.46 -20.39
N HIS A 32 12.15 -3.56 -19.95
CA HIS A 32 13.13 -2.47 -19.99
C HIS A 32 12.82 -1.31 -19.04
N THR A 33 11.95 -1.51 -18.04
CA THR A 33 11.77 -0.53 -16.95
C THR A 33 13.02 -0.47 -16.07
N PHE A 34 13.63 -1.63 -15.83
CA PHE A 34 14.84 -1.75 -15.01
C PHE A 34 16.01 -2.28 -15.85
N PRO A 35 17.26 -2.04 -15.42
CA PRO A 35 18.43 -2.62 -16.11
C PRO A 35 18.33 -4.13 -16.20
N ASN A 36 18.65 -4.68 -17.39
CA ASN A 36 18.67 -6.12 -17.65
C ASN A 36 17.30 -6.82 -17.55
N GLN A 37 16.24 -6.06 -17.51
CA GLN A 37 14.87 -6.62 -17.53
C GLN A 37 14.43 -6.79 -18.98
N LYS A 38 14.42 -8.04 -19.44
CA LYS A 38 14.12 -8.35 -20.86
C LYS A 38 12.63 -8.55 -21.13
N ASN A 39 11.86 -8.93 -20.11
CA ASN A 39 10.44 -9.27 -20.25
C ASN A 39 9.57 -8.38 -19.38
N ASP A 40 8.28 -8.30 -19.74
CA ASP A 40 7.29 -7.65 -18.89
C ASP A 40 7.17 -8.38 -17.56
N LEU A 41 6.98 -7.63 -16.48
CA LEU A 41 6.63 -8.17 -15.18
C LEU A 41 5.14 -7.99 -14.97
N ALA A 42 4.44 -9.07 -14.63
CA ALA A 42 2.99 -9.05 -14.41
C ALA A 42 2.67 -9.91 -13.19
N ASP A 43 3.05 -9.41 -12.02
CA ASP A 43 2.93 -10.12 -10.75
C ASP A 43 1.81 -9.49 -9.93
N ASN A 44 0.77 -10.29 -9.64
CA ASN A 44 -0.38 -9.86 -8.85
C ASN A 44 -0.24 -10.20 -7.37
N THR A 45 0.93 -10.63 -6.93
CA THR A 45 1.15 -11.14 -5.57
C THR A 45 2.10 -10.25 -4.77
N HIS A 46 3.14 -9.72 -5.41
CA HIS A 46 4.15 -8.91 -4.75
C HIS A 46 3.85 -7.42 -4.92
N PHE A 47 3.86 -6.69 -3.81
CA PHE A 47 3.63 -5.25 -3.83
C PHE A 47 4.84 -4.52 -4.39
N ASN A 48 4.57 -3.43 -5.11
CA ASN A 48 5.60 -2.44 -5.41
C ASN A 48 5.72 -1.47 -4.22
N PRO A 49 6.66 -0.49 -4.23
CA PRO A 49 6.80 0.46 -3.12
C PRO A 49 5.52 1.22 -2.78
N TYR A 50 4.75 1.67 -3.77
CA TYR A 50 3.49 2.35 -3.54
C TYR A 50 2.50 1.43 -2.81
N GLY A 51 2.30 0.21 -3.32
CA GLY A 51 1.37 -0.73 -2.71
C GLY A 51 1.76 -1.08 -1.29
N ALA A 52 3.06 -1.34 -1.07
CA ALA A 52 3.56 -1.65 0.26
C ALA A 52 3.33 -0.50 1.24
N TYR A 53 3.55 0.74 0.80
CA TYR A 53 3.34 1.93 1.63
C TYR A 53 1.86 2.10 2.00
N GLU A 54 0.95 1.94 1.03
CA GLU A 54 -0.48 2.07 1.28
C GLU A 54 -0.98 0.99 2.24
N ILE A 55 -0.53 -0.25 2.08
CA ILE A 55 -0.93 -1.35 2.96
C ILE A 55 -0.34 -1.19 4.35
N ALA A 56 0.89 -0.68 4.46
CA ALA A 56 1.46 -0.36 5.77
C ALA A 56 0.58 0.64 6.53
N LYS A 57 0.03 1.64 5.86
CA LYS A 57 -0.88 2.60 6.48
C LYS A 57 -2.18 1.93 6.94
N ILE A 58 -2.67 0.95 6.21
CA ILE A 58 -3.84 0.16 6.63
C ILE A 58 -3.53 -0.56 7.94
N VAL A 59 -2.36 -1.20 8.04
CA VAL A 59 -1.95 -1.90 9.26
C VAL A 59 -1.81 -0.92 10.43
N LEU A 60 -1.16 0.22 10.23
CA LEU A 60 -1.01 1.24 11.27
C LEU A 60 -2.36 1.74 11.78
N THR A 61 -3.30 1.96 10.86
CA THR A 61 -4.66 2.38 11.22
C THR A 61 -5.34 1.33 12.08
N GLY A 62 -5.20 0.04 11.72
CA GLY A 62 -5.76 -1.05 12.49
C GLY A 62 -5.15 -1.16 13.89
N ILE A 63 -3.86 -0.90 14.03
CA ILE A 63 -3.19 -0.87 15.34
C ILE A 63 -3.81 0.22 16.21
N LYS A 64 -4.03 1.42 15.66
CA LYS A 64 -4.62 2.52 16.40
C LYS A 64 -6.09 2.24 16.77
N GLU A 65 -6.86 1.70 15.84
CA GLU A 65 -8.28 1.39 16.07
C GLU A 65 -8.47 0.35 17.16
N ASN A 66 -7.55 -0.59 17.27
CA ASN A 66 -7.60 -1.64 18.30
C ASN A 66 -6.95 -1.20 19.63
N ASN A 67 -6.48 0.02 19.72
CA ASN A 67 -5.85 0.57 20.93
C ASN A 67 -4.72 -0.31 21.47
N LEU A 68 -3.93 -0.89 20.58
CA LEU A 68 -2.79 -1.70 20.97
C LEU A 68 -1.69 -0.81 21.56
N LYS A 69 -0.93 -1.33 22.51
CA LYS A 69 0.13 -0.56 23.18
C LYS A 69 1.16 0.00 22.21
N ILE A 70 1.47 -0.73 21.16
CA ILE A 70 2.43 -0.29 20.15
C ILE A 70 1.98 0.97 19.44
N ALA A 71 0.67 1.30 19.50
CA ALA A 71 0.16 2.53 18.89
C ALA A 71 0.80 3.78 19.48
N ASP A 72 1.26 3.72 20.72
CA ASP A 72 1.93 4.85 21.37
C ASP A 72 3.27 5.20 20.72
N HIS A 73 3.82 4.29 19.94
CA HIS A 73 5.08 4.48 19.23
C HIS A 73 4.89 4.94 17.78
N ILE A 74 3.65 5.06 17.33
CA ILE A 74 3.34 5.56 15.98
C ILE A 74 3.39 7.09 16.02
N VAL A 75 4.26 7.67 15.19
CA VAL A 75 4.45 9.12 15.12
C VAL A 75 4.05 9.64 13.74
N ASP A 76 3.61 10.91 13.70
CA ASP A 76 3.29 11.61 12.44
C ASP A 76 2.29 10.86 11.55
N PHE A 77 1.35 10.14 12.19
CA PHE A 77 0.34 9.38 11.48
C PHE A 77 -0.99 9.46 12.23
N GLN A 78 -2.04 9.89 11.54
CA GLN A 78 -3.38 10.01 12.14
C GLN A 78 -4.28 8.84 11.76
N GLY A 79 -4.23 8.40 10.54
CA GLY A 79 -5.04 7.30 10.03
C GLY A 79 -5.03 7.29 8.52
N PHE A 80 -5.63 6.28 7.93
CA PHE A 80 -5.69 6.11 6.50
C PHE A 80 -7.04 5.50 6.11
N ASP A 81 -7.68 6.09 5.11
CA ASP A 81 -8.91 5.56 4.53
C ASP A 81 -8.55 4.80 3.24
N PRO A 82 -8.69 3.47 3.23
CA PRO A 82 -8.35 2.69 2.03
C PRO A 82 -9.23 3.01 0.82
N GLN A 83 -10.38 3.65 1.03
CA GLN A 83 -11.24 4.11 -0.07
C GLN A 83 -10.77 5.43 -0.68
N GLN A 84 -9.78 6.08 -0.08
CA GLN A 84 -9.16 7.30 -0.57
C GLN A 84 -7.64 7.15 -0.59
N PRO A 85 -7.13 6.24 -1.43
CA PRO A 85 -5.68 6.00 -1.50
C PRO A 85 -4.95 7.20 -2.07
N ASP A 86 -3.65 7.29 -1.77
CA ASP A 86 -2.78 8.26 -2.41
C ASP A 86 -2.80 8.05 -3.92
N ASP A 87 -2.64 9.13 -4.68
CA ASP A 87 -2.57 9.04 -6.13
C ASP A 87 -1.21 8.45 -6.53
N PHE A 88 -1.22 7.24 -7.10
CA PHE A 88 0.02 6.57 -7.49
C PHE A 88 0.82 7.35 -8.53
N LYS A 89 0.16 8.24 -9.28
CA LYS A 89 0.83 9.06 -10.30
C LYS A 89 1.73 10.12 -9.71
N THR A 90 1.40 10.60 -8.51
CA THR A 90 2.16 11.65 -7.83
C THR A 90 2.90 11.13 -6.61
N TRP A 91 2.67 9.89 -6.22
CA TRP A 91 3.29 9.31 -5.03
C TRP A 91 4.80 9.09 -5.24
N TYR A 92 5.57 9.37 -4.20
CA TYR A 92 7.00 9.05 -4.14
C TYR A 92 7.37 8.76 -2.69
N TRP A 93 8.51 8.12 -2.49
CA TRP A 93 8.98 7.83 -1.14
C TRP A 93 9.11 9.12 -0.33
N PRO A 94 8.53 9.19 0.87
CA PRO A 94 8.76 10.34 1.75
C PRO A 94 10.23 10.48 2.07
N PRO A 95 10.81 11.69 1.96
CA PRO A 95 12.25 11.88 2.20
C PRO A 95 12.72 11.41 3.57
N SER A 96 11.86 11.45 4.57
CA SER A 96 12.20 11.03 5.93
C SER A 96 12.46 9.52 6.05
N LEU A 97 12.13 8.74 5.03
CA LEU A 97 12.32 7.28 5.03
C LEU A 97 13.59 6.85 4.29
N ILE A 98 14.33 7.80 3.75
CA ILE A 98 15.52 7.50 2.92
C ILE A 98 16.79 7.67 3.73
#